data_f0125df9753530aa48f2faabf69832da
#
_entry.id   f0125df9753530aa48f2faabf69832da
#
_cell.length_a   1.000
_cell.length_b   1.000
_cell.length_c   1.000
_cell.angle_alpha   90.00
_cell.angle_beta   90.00
_cell.angle_gamma   90.00
#
_symmetry.space_group_name_H-M   'P 1'
#
loop_
_entity.id
_entity.type
_entity.pdbx_description
1 polymer ?
#
loop_
_entity_poly.entity_id
_entity_poly.type
_entity_poly.pdbx_seq_one_letter_code
_entity_poly.pdbx_strand_id
1 'polypeptide(L)'
;YPKLCAACGAHLLQQEKFICTQCLYNLPKTNYHHIKENPVEQVFWGRAEIIAATSYFFFEKESRFAKIIHQLKYRGMKEIGIEMGKIFGAELKEASRFNKVDLIIPVPLHWKKQ
;
A
#
# COMPACT_ATOMS: atom_id res chain seq x y z
N TYR A 1 -8.15 -25.53 1.66
CA TYR A 1 -8.61 -24.33 2.31
C TYR A 1 -9.07 -23.32 1.28
N PRO A 2 -10.28 -22.81 1.39
CA PRO A 2 -10.70 -21.74 0.50
C PRO A 2 -9.89 -20.47 0.78
N LYS A 3 -9.50 -19.78 -0.28
CA LYS A 3 -8.83 -18.50 -0.14
C LYS A 3 -9.87 -17.42 -0.09
N LEU A 4 -9.77 -16.58 0.91
CA LEU A 4 -10.73 -15.51 1.13
C LEU A 4 -10.07 -14.16 0.94
N CYS A 5 -10.86 -13.21 0.46
CA CYS A 5 -10.41 -11.85 0.29
C CYS A 5 -10.02 -11.25 1.65
N ALA A 6 -8.84 -10.64 1.71
CA ALA A 6 -8.35 -10.06 2.96
C ALA A 6 -9.19 -8.86 3.41
N ALA A 7 -9.94 -8.25 2.52
CA ALA A 7 -10.75 -7.08 2.85
C ALA A 7 -12.19 -7.44 3.16
N CYS A 8 -12.88 -8.13 2.24
CA CYS A 8 -14.32 -8.34 2.41
C CYS A 8 -14.68 -9.77 2.82
N GLY A 9 -13.74 -10.71 2.78
CA GLY A 9 -13.98 -12.08 3.19
C GLY A 9 -14.64 -12.97 2.16
N ALA A 10 -14.90 -12.46 0.96
CA ALA A 10 -15.49 -13.27 -0.10
C ALA A 10 -14.49 -14.28 -0.61
N HIS A 11 -15.01 -15.36 -1.22
CA HIS A 11 -14.14 -16.36 -1.81
C HIS A 11 -13.39 -15.78 -3.01
N LEU A 12 -12.10 -16.05 -3.06
CA LEU A 12 -11.27 -15.55 -4.16
C LEU A 12 -11.38 -16.47 -5.36
N LEU A 13 -11.36 -15.87 -6.54
CA LEU A 13 -11.26 -16.63 -7.77
C LEU A 13 -9.82 -17.07 -7.97
N GLN A 14 -9.63 -17.96 -8.94
CA GLN A 14 -8.33 -18.61 -9.12
C GLN A 14 -7.20 -17.62 -9.37
N GLN A 15 -7.48 -16.56 -10.11
CA GLN A 15 -6.46 -15.57 -10.45
C GLN A 15 -6.27 -14.51 -9.38
N GLU A 16 -7.14 -14.47 -8.37
CA GLU A 16 -7.03 -13.51 -7.28
C GLU A 16 -6.16 -14.10 -6.18
N LYS A 17 -5.23 -13.31 -5.67
CA LYS A 17 -4.22 -13.84 -4.73
C LYS A 17 -4.51 -13.55 -3.28
N PHE A 18 -4.87 -12.31 -2.95
CA PHE A 18 -5.19 -11.97 -1.57
C PHE A 18 -6.40 -11.05 -1.45
N ILE A 19 -6.76 -10.39 -2.54
CA ILE A 19 -7.85 -9.43 -2.55
C ILE A 19 -8.67 -9.67 -3.81
N CYS A 20 -10.00 -9.61 -3.66
CA CYS A 20 -10.86 -9.82 -4.82
C CYS A 20 -10.81 -8.61 -5.74
N THR A 21 -11.18 -8.83 -6.99
CA THR A 21 -11.10 -7.78 -7.99
C THR A 21 -11.93 -6.56 -7.60
N GLN A 22 -13.09 -6.79 -7.01
CA GLN A 22 -13.96 -5.67 -6.62
C GLN A 22 -13.32 -4.83 -5.53
N CYS A 23 -12.71 -5.46 -4.53
CA CYS A 23 -12.05 -4.71 -3.47
C CYS A 23 -10.81 -4.00 -3.99
N LEU A 24 -10.09 -4.62 -4.91
CA LEU A 24 -8.94 -3.96 -5.50
C LEU A 24 -9.37 -2.72 -6.27
N TYR A 25 -10.47 -2.82 -6.99
CA TYR A 25 -11.01 -1.69 -7.73
C TYR A 25 -11.44 -0.56 -6.79
N ASN A 26 -11.98 -0.90 -5.62
CA ASN A 26 -12.49 0.07 -4.66
C ASN A 26 -11.46 0.50 -3.63
N LEU A 27 -10.24 0.01 -3.73
CA LEU A 27 -9.18 0.37 -2.80
C LEU A 27 -9.01 1.89 -2.79
N PRO A 28 -9.01 2.53 -1.60
CA PRO A 28 -8.93 4.00 -1.54
C PRO A 28 -7.50 4.48 -1.77
N LYS A 29 -7.05 4.39 -3.01
CA LYS A 29 -5.70 4.76 -3.39
C LYS A 29 -5.47 6.25 -3.26
N THR A 30 -4.29 6.63 -2.82
CA THR A 30 -3.93 8.04 -2.73
C THR A 30 -3.58 8.62 -4.08
N ASN A 31 -2.99 7.81 -4.96
CA ASN A 31 -2.44 8.25 -6.23
C ASN A 31 -1.40 9.36 -6.07
N TYR A 32 -0.80 9.45 -4.89
CA TYR A 32 0.20 10.48 -4.61
C TYR A 32 1.44 10.33 -5.48
N HIS A 33 1.66 9.14 -6.02
CA HIS A 33 2.81 8.95 -6.90
C HIS A 33 2.67 9.71 -8.22
N HIS A 34 1.49 10.22 -8.52
CA HIS A 34 1.27 11.09 -9.67
C HIS A 34 1.19 12.56 -9.29
N ILE A 35 1.27 12.88 -8.01
CA ILE A 35 1.06 14.23 -7.52
C ILE A 35 2.35 14.77 -6.92
N LYS A 36 2.88 15.84 -7.52
CA LYS A 36 4.05 16.48 -7.00
C LYS A 36 3.68 17.32 -5.77
N GLU A 37 4.58 17.32 -4.78
CA GLU A 37 4.35 18.04 -3.53
C GLU A 37 3.11 17.55 -2.80
N ASN A 38 2.91 16.22 -2.85
CA ASN A 38 1.79 15.61 -2.16
C ASN A 38 1.99 15.68 -0.64
N PRO A 39 0.95 15.38 0.16
CA PRO A 39 1.07 15.47 1.61
C PRO A 39 2.19 14.65 2.23
N VAL A 40 2.54 13.51 1.63
CA VAL A 40 3.64 12.70 2.15
C VAL A 40 4.96 13.43 1.95
N GLU A 41 5.14 14.04 0.78
CA GLU A 41 6.36 14.80 0.51
C GLU A 41 6.49 16.00 1.43
N GLN A 42 5.37 16.62 1.76
CA GLN A 42 5.37 17.79 2.65
C GLN A 42 5.90 17.47 4.04
N VAL A 43 5.76 16.23 4.48
CA VAL A 43 6.27 15.82 5.79
C VAL A 43 7.78 16.01 5.87
N PHE A 44 8.48 15.90 4.76
CA PHE A 44 9.94 15.98 4.73
C PHE A 44 10.46 17.39 4.49
N TRP A 45 9.57 18.35 4.24
CA TRP A 45 10.00 19.73 3.98
C TRP A 45 10.77 20.28 5.19
N GLY A 46 11.96 20.79 4.92
CA GLY A 46 12.80 21.34 5.97
C GLY A 46 13.50 20.31 6.83
N ARG A 47 13.33 19.03 6.54
CA ARG A 47 13.93 17.95 7.32
C ARG A 47 14.90 17.10 6.53
N ALA A 48 14.58 16.83 5.28
CA ALA A 48 15.42 16.01 4.42
C ALA A 48 15.12 16.35 2.97
N GLU A 49 16.15 16.20 2.13
CA GLU A 49 15.96 16.36 0.71
C GLU A 49 15.65 15.01 0.12
N ILE A 50 14.52 14.92 -0.56
CA ILE A 50 14.07 13.69 -1.20
C ILE A 50 13.63 14.02 -2.61
N ILE A 51 13.74 13.04 -3.51
CA ILE A 51 13.26 13.20 -4.89
C ILE A 51 11.75 13.13 -4.92
N ALA A 52 11.18 12.14 -4.23
CA ALA A 52 9.74 11.94 -4.24
C ALA A 52 9.34 11.08 -3.06
N ALA A 53 8.11 11.20 -2.64
CA ALA A 53 7.55 10.35 -1.61
C ALA A 53 6.08 10.07 -1.93
N THR A 54 5.58 8.95 -1.44
CA THR A 54 4.21 8.56 -1.70
C THR A 54 3.73 7.55 -0.68
N SER A 55 2.44 7.32 -0.67
CA SER A 55 1.83 6.19 0.04
C SER A 55 0.86 5.54 -0.91
N TYR A 56 0.41 4.32 -0.60
CA TYR A 56 -0.39 3.56 -1.54
C TYR A 56 -1.87 3.86 -1.40
N PHE A 57 -2.43 3.71 -0.19
CA PHE A 57 -3.85 3.98 0.00
C PHE A 57 -4.09 4.59 1.36
N PHE A 58 -5.27 5.23 1.48
CA PHE A 58 -5.67 5.84 2.75
C PHE A 58 -6.08 4.76 3.73
N PHE A 59 -5.68 4.93 4.98
CA PHE A 59 -6.07 4.03 6.04
C PHE A 59 -7.21 4.66 6.82
N GLU A 60 -8.33 3.95 6.87
CA GLU A 60 -9.44 4.33 7.71
C GLU A 60 -9.74 3.18 8.66
N LYS A 61 -9.74 3.48 9.92
CA LYS A 61 -9.72 2.48 10.97
C LYS A 61 -10.88 1.50 10.90
N GLU A 62 -12.06 1.96 10.47
CA GLU A 62 -13.24 1.11 10.43
C GLU A 62 -13.58 0.64 9.03
N SER A 63 -12.69 0.91 8.09
CA SER A 63 -12.85 0.45 6.73
C SER A 63 -12.52 -1.05 6.62
N ARG A 64 -13.19 -1.73 5.68
CA ARG A 64 -12.85 -3.12 5.42
C ARG A 64 -11.40 -3.27 4.97
N PHE A 65 -10.81 -2.22 4.42
CA PHE A 65 -9.43 -2.25 3.96
C PHE A 65 -8.44 -2.21 5.12
N ALA A 66 -8.87 -1.79 6.30
CA ALA A 66 -8.01 -1.85 7.48
C ALA A 66 -7.66 -3.29 7.84
N LYS A 67 -8.49 -4.25 7.46
CA LYS A 67 -8.22 -5.66 7.73
C LYS A 67 -6.99 -6.14 7.00
N ILE A 68 -6.70 -5.58 5.84
CA ILE A 68 -5.50 -5.92 5.08
C ILE A 68 -4.26 -5.59 5.91
N ILE A 69 -4.22 -4.37 6.43
CA ILE A 69 -3.10 -3.93 7.25
C ILE A 69 -3.00 -4.75 8.53
N HIS A 70 -4.15 -5.04 9.14
CA HIS A 70 -4.17 -5.82 10.37
C HIS A 70 -3.57 -7.22 10.15
N GLN A 71 -3.95 -7.87 9.05
CA GLN A 71 -3.42 -9.20 8.77
C GLN A 71 -1.94 -9.17 8.48
N LEU A 72 -1.49 -8.13 7.78
CA LEU A 72 -0.08 -7.98 7.48
C LEU A 72 0.74 -7.78 8.75
N LYS A 73 0.25 -6.94 9.66
CA LYS A 73 0.99 -6.60 10.87
C LYS A 73 0.94 -7.69 11.93
N TYR A 74 -0.24 -8.27 12.14
CA TYR A 74 -0.47 -9.07 13.34
C TYR A 74 -0.68 -10.54 13.08
N ARG A 75 -0.89 -10.93 11.85
CA ARG A 75 -1.11 -12.33 11.52
C ARG A 75 0.00 -12.92 10.65
N GLY A 76 1.07 -12.14 10.44
CA GLY A 76 2.24 -12.63 9.74
C GLY A 76 2.02 -13.00 8.30
N MET A 77 1.03 -12.42 7.65
CA MET A 77 0.69 -12.78 6.28
C MET A 77 1.54 -11.99 5.31
N LYS A 78 2.80 -12.37 5.21
CA LYS A 78 3.77 -11.68 4.36
C LYS A 78 3.36 -11.66 2.91
N GLU A 79 2.63 -12.67 2.48
CA GLU A 79 2.20 -12.77 1.08
C GLU A 79 1.37 -11.57 0.67
N ILE A 80 0.57 -11.05 1.61
CA ILE A 80 -0.22 -9.86 1.32
C ILE A 80 0.68 -8.69 0.99
N GLY A 81 1.72 -8.49 1.80
CA GLY A 81 2.67 -7.41 1.57
C GLY A 81 3.40 -7.56 0.25
N ILE A 82 3.79 -8.77 -0.08
CA ILE A 82 4.50 -9.02 -1.33
C ILE A 82 3.60 -8.72 -2.52
N GLU A 83 2.36 -9.19 -2.49
CA GLU A 83 1.46 -8.96 -3.62
C GLU A 83 1.06 -7.50 -3.74
N MET A 84 0.82 -6.83 -2.62
CA MET A 84 0.55 -5.38 -2.66
C MET A 84 1.75 -4.62 -3.19
N GLY A 85 2.95 -5.04 -2.79
CA GLY A 85 4.17 -4.42 -3.28
C GLY A 85 4.35 -4.55 -4.77
N LYS A 86 3.97 -5.71 -5.31
CA LYS A 86 4.04 -5.90 -6.76
C LYS A 86 3.09 -4.98 -7.49
N ILE A 87 1.87 -4.84 -6.98
CA ILE A 87 0.87 -3.98 -7.63
C ILE A 87 1.31 -2.52 -7.54
N PHE A 88 1.70 -2.08 -6.35
CA PHE A 88 2.12 -0.70 -6.15
C PHE A 88 3.40 -0.39 -6.92
N GLY A 89 4.34 -1.33 -6.93
CA GLY A 89 5.58 -1.16 -7.68
C GLY A 89 5.35 -0.98 -9.15
N ALA A 90 4.39 -1.72 -9.72
CA ALA A 90 4.05 -1.56 -11.13
C ALA A 90 3.48 -0.17 -11.39
N GLU A 91 2.66 0.35 -10.48
CA GLU A 91 2.13 1.70 -10.63
C GLU A 91 3.21 2.75 -10.50
N LEU A 92 4.16 2.55 -9.58
CA LEU A 92 5.28 3.48 -9.43
C LEU A 92 6.15 3.50 -10.69
N LYS A 93 6.32 2.35 -11.31
CA LYS A 93 7.14 2.26 -12.52
C LYS A 93 6.54 3.08 -13.66
N GLU A 94 5.21 3.17 -13.70
CA GLU A 94 4.54 3.96 -14.71
C GLU A 94 4.53 5.44 -14.39
N ALA A 95 4.80 5.81 -13.15
CA ALA A 95 4.86 7.21 -12.75
C ALA A 95 6.29 7.69 -12.94
N SER A 96 6.51 8.55 -13.92
CA SER A 96 7.85 8.96 -14.31
C SER A 96 8.63 9.61 -13.18
N ARG A 97 7.96 10.09 -12.14
CA ARG A 97 8.61 10.77 -11.03
C ARG A 97 9.57 9.88 -10.25
N PHE A 98 9.40 8.56 -10.35
CA PHE A 98 10.21 7.61 -9.58
C PHE A 98 11.26 6.89 -10.42
N ASN A 99 11.41 7.27 -11.68
CA ASN A 99 12.32 6.57 -12.59
C ASN A 99 13.79 6.83 -12.29
N LYS A 100 14.11 7.94 -11.62
CA LYS A 100 15.49 8.34 -11.39
C LYS A 100 15.90 8.27 -9.93
N VAL A 101 15.17 7.51 -9.12
CA VAL A 101 15.55 7.38 -7.73
C VAL A 101 16.71 6.39 -7.60
N ASP A 102 17.64 6.71 -6.72
CA ASP A 102 18.79 5.86 -6.45
C ASP A 102 18.53 4.91 -5.29
N LEU A 103 17.62 5.27 -4.40
CA LEU A 103 17.40 4.52 -3.17
C LEU A 103 15.94 4.65 -2.77
N ILE A 104 15.36 3.53 -2.38
CA ILE A 104 14.00 3.51 -1.86
C ILE A 104 14.07 3.25 -0.36
N ILE A 105 13.47 4.14 0.40
CA ILE A 105 13.47 4.01 1.85
C ILE A 105 12.02 3.82 2.31
N PRO A 106 11.67 2.61 2.76
CA PRO A 106 10.35 2.41 3.34
C PRO A 106 10.31 3.01 4.74
N VAL A 107 9.17 3.62 5.08
CA VAL A 107 8.98 4.12 6.42
C VAL A 107 8.74 2.91 7.32
N PRO A 108 9.60 2.69 8.31
CA PRO A 108 9.44 1.51 9.16
C PRO A 108 8.17 1.61 9.99
N LEU A 109 7.55 0.45 10.21
CA LEU A 109 6.40 0.38 11.08
C LEU A 109 6.85 0.66 12.51
N HIS A 110 6.17 1.62 13.13
CA HIS A 110 6.48 1.98 14.51
C HIS A 110 5.64 1.13 15.43
N TRP A 111 6.29 0.22 16.15
CA TRP A 111 5.60 -0.66 17.07
C TRP A 111 5.30 0.08 18.35
N LYS A 112 4.09 0.54 18.47
CA LYS A 112 3.64 1.10 19.71
C LYS A 112 2.81 0.07 20.44
N LYS A 113 3.13 -0.13 21.70
CA LYS A 113 2.29 -0.94 22.54
C LYS A 113 1.01 -0.19 22.79
N GLN A 114 -0.05 -0.83 22.48
CA GLN A 114 -1.35 -0.22 22.65
C GLN A 114 -2.04 -0.77 23.88
#